data_bf2974ff86ae872100d8ce31e398d235
#
_entry.id   bf2974ff86ae872100d8ce31e398d235
#
_cell.length_a   1.000
_cell.length_b   1.000
_cell.length_c   1.000
_cell.angle_alpha   90.00
_cell.angle_beta   90.00
_cell.angle_gamma   90.00
#
_symmetry.space_group_name_H-M   'P 1'
#
loop_
_entity.id
_entity.type
_entity.pdbx_description
1 polymer ?
#
loop_
_entity_poly.entity_id
_entity_poly.type
_entity_poly.pdbx_seq_one_letter_code
_entity_poly.pdbx_strand_id
1 'polypeptide(L)'
;MLILLTIIVAAYANLFYRQVNARIRTQNFLAELELAHQKVEELTLANERQRMARDLHDTLAQGLAGLIMQLEAIDAHLTKGSSQRAHEIVQQSMSQARKALADSRRAIDNLRSKSASEVDFADAVREEAQRFTMATGIRTALDIKIKSSVSRLLIEHGLHIISECLTNIAKHSHAKNVWINILDSQGIISIEVRDDGKGFNPDIIARQAGHYGLIGIHERVRLLGGTININSTVREGTSIKVEAPPY
;
A
#
# COMPACT_ATOMS: atom_id res chain seq x y z
N MET A 1 -5.20 -39.25 -66.16
CA MET A 1 -4.94 -39.50 -64.72
C MET A 1 -3.82 -38.57 -64.14
N LEU A 2 -2.66 -38.46 -64.79
CA LEU A 2 -1.52 -37.67 -64.33
C LEU A 2 -1.83 -36.17 -64.17
N ILE A 3 -2.53 -35.56 -65.18
CA ILE A 3 -2.92 -34.15 -65.20
C ILE A 3 -3.89 -33.80 -64.02
N LEU A 4 -4.83 -34.68 -63.73
CA LEU A 4 -5.78 -34.50 -62.64
C LEU A 4 -5.05 -34.51 -61.27
N LEU A 5 -4.09 -35.42 -61.10
CA LEU A 5 -3.28 -35.51 -59.90
C LEU A 5 -2.43 -34.24 -59.69
N THR A 6 -1.79 -33.71 -60.73
CA THR A 6 -1.00 -32.49 -60.63
C THR A 6 -1.86 -31.26 -60.30
N ILE A 7 -3.09 -31.17 -60.82
CA ILE A 7 -4.02 -30.10 -60.47
C ILE A 7 -4.43 -30.17 -59.00
N ILE A 8 -4.74 -31.37 -58.51
CA ILE A 8 -5.10 -31.56 -57.09
C ILE A 8 -3.95 -31.19 -56.15
N VAL A 9 -2.72 -31.65 -56.44
CA VAL A 9 -1.53 -31.30 -55.66
C VAL A 9 -1.26 -29.80 -55.67
N ALA A 10 -1.36 -29.15 -56.84
CA ALA A 10 -1.18 -27.70 -56.95
C ALA A 10 -2.25 -26.91 -56.17
N ALA A 11 -3.51 -27.36 -56.24
CA ALA A 11 -4.60 -26.76 -55.48
C ALA A 11 -4.38 -26.91 -53.95
N TYR A 12 -3.99 -28.09 -53.51
CA TYR A 12 -3.67 -28.36 -52.12
C TYR A 12 -2.48 -27.52 -51.63
N ALA A 13 -1.39 -27.46 -52.38
CA ALA A 13 -0.22 -26.62 -52.05
C ALA A 13 -0.59 -25.13 -51.95
N ASN A 14 -1.44 -24.63 -52.86
CA ASN A 14 -1.92 -23.26 -52.78
C ASN A 14 -2.78 -23.00 -51.56
N LEU A 15 -3.70 -23.89 -51.21
CA LEU A 15 -4.52 -23.80 -50.01
C LEU A 15 -3.64 -23.83 -48.73
N PHE A 16 -2.69 -24.76 -48.70
CA PHE A 16 -1.74 -24.89 -47.61
C PHE A 16 -0.91 -23.60 -47.42
N TYR A 17 -0.37 -23.09 -48.52
CA TYR A 17 0.39 -21.83 -48.51
C TYR A 17 -0.44 -20.63 -48.02
N ARG A 18 -1.69 -20.51 -48.49
CA ARG A 18 -2.64 -19.47 -47.98
C ARG A 18 -2.92 -19.62 -46.50
N GLN A 19 -3.10 -20.84 -45.99
CA GLN A 19 -3.36 -21.10 -44.59
C GLN A 19 -2.16 -20.78 -43.71
N VAL A 20 -0.94 -21.15 -44.14
CA VAL A 20 0.31 -20.79 -43.42
C VAL A 20 0.50 -19.27 -43.35
N ASN A 21 0.35 -18.59 -44.49
CA ASN A 21 0.48 -17.11 -44.52
C ASN A 21 -0.59 -16.41 -43.70
N ALA A 22 -1.82 -16.92 -43.66
CA ALA A 22 -2.87 -16.39 -42.81
C ALA A 22 -2.50 -16.53 -41.31
N ARG A 23 -1.97 -17.68 -40.91
CA ARG A 23 -1.50 -17.93 -39.51
C ARG A 23 -0.35 -16.98 -39.13
N ILE A 24 0.65 -16.83 -40.01
CA ILE A 24 1.78 -15.92 -39.77
C ILE A 24 1.28 -14.48 -39.62
N ARG A 25 0.36 -14.02 -40.48
CA ARG A 25 -0.23 -12.69 -40.40
C ARG A 25 -0.99 -12.49 -39.06
N THR A 26 -1.78 -13.47 -38.65
CA THR A 26 -2.52 -13.42 -37.38
C THR A 26 -1.59 -13.37 -36.19
N GLN A 27 -0.52 -14.18 -36.18
CA GLN A 27 0.47 -14.16 -35.11
C GLN A 27 1.21 -12.82 -35.01
N ASN A 28 1.63 -12.27 -36.15
CA ASN A 28 2.29 -10.94 -36.18
C ASN A 28 1.33 -9.85 -35.69
N PHE A 29 0.06 -9.89 -36.12
CA PHE A 29 -0.94 -8.94 -35.66
C PHE A 29 -1.19 -9.03 -34.15
N LEU A 30 -1.26 -10.25 -33.60
CA LEU A 30 -1.40 -10.46 -32.15
C LEU A 30 -0.18 -9.92 -31.39
N ALA A 31 1.03 -10.14 -31.88
CA ALA A 31 2.25 -9.61 -31.27
C ALA A 31 2.31 -8.07 -31.32
N GLU A 32 1.91 -7.47 -32.42
CA GLU A 32 1.79 -5.99 -32.55
C GLU A 32 0.74 -5.43 -31.59
N LEU A 33 -0.42 -6.10 -31.46
CA LEU A 33 -1.48 -5.70 -30.55
C LEU A 33 -1.03 -5.77 -29.08
N GLU A 34 -0.29 -6.81 -28.72
CA GLU A 34 0.26 -6.99 -27.37
C GLU A 34 1.28 -5.90 -27.03
N LEU A 35 2.17 -5.58 -27.95
CA LEU A 35 3.11 -4.46 -27.81
C LEU A 35 2.38 -3.10 -27.69
N ALA A 36 1.36 -2.89 -28.50
CA ALA A 36 0.55 -1.67 -28.43
C ALA A 36 -0.20 -1.58 -27.08
N HIS A 37 -0.73 -2.69 -26.59
CA HIS A 37 -1.41 -2.74 -25.29
C HIS A 37 -0.46 -2.42 -24.14
N GLN A 38 0.72 -3.04 -24.12
CA GLN A 38 1.76 -2.73 -23.13
C GLN A 38 2.17 -1.25 -23.17
N LYS A 39 2.27 -0.67 -24.37
CA LYS A 39 2.62 0.75 -24.51
C LYS A 39 1.52 1.69 -23.99
N VAL A 40 0.25 1.34 -24.22
CA VAL A 40 -0.90 2.08 -23.68
C VAL A 40 -0.93 2.00 -22.15
N GLU A 41 -0.68 0.84 -21.57
CA GLU A 41 -0.56 0.67 -20.10
C GLU A 41 0.56 1.55 -19.53
N GLU A 42 1.76 1.49 -20.13
CA GLU A 42 2.91 2.29 -19.69
C GLU A 42 2.60 3.80 -19.72
N LEU A 43 2.01 4.28 -20.84
CA LEU A 43 1.63 5.68 -20.98
C LEU A 43 0.52 6.10 -20.00
N THR A 44 -0.44 5.22 -19.76
CA THR A 44 -1.53 5.47 -18.80
C THR A 44 -0.96 5.61 -17.38
N LEU A 45 -0.07 4.72 -16.98
CA LEU A 45 0.61 4.78 -15.68
C LEU A 45 1.49 6.04 -15.55
N ALA A 46 2.20 6.42 -16.60
CA ALA A 46 3.02 7.64 -16.61
C ALA A 46 2.17 8.90 -16.48
N ASN A 47 1.05 8.98 -17.20
CA ASN A 47 0.10 10.09 -17.14
C ASN A 47 -0.55 10.20 -15.75
N GLU A 48 -0.94 9.06 -15.16
CA GLU A 48 -1.53 9.04 -13.83
C GLU A 48 -0.52 9.50 -12.76
N ARG A 49 0.74 9.06 -12.85
CA ARG A 49 1.82 9.55 -11.98
C ARG A 49 2.01 11.07 -12.09
N GLN A 50 2.01 11.59 -13.30
CA GLN A 50 2.16 13.03 -13.54
C GLN A 50 0.97 13.83 -13.00
N ARG A 51 -0.26 13.29 -13.12
CA ARG A 51 -1.45 13.89 -12.52
C ARG A 51 -1.35 13.92 -11.00
N MET A 52 -1.05 12.78 -10.39
CA MET A 52 -0.93 12.67 -8.93
C MET A 52 0.21 13.55 -8.36
N ALA A 53 1.33 13.69 -9.09
CA ALA A 53 2.42 14.58 -8.67
C ALA A 53 1.98 16.05 -8.68
N ARG A 54 1.15 16.48 -9.63
CA ARG A 54 0.57 17.83 -9.65
C ARG A 54 -0.42 18.04 -8.50
N ASP A 55 -1.34 17.10 -8.30
CA ASP A 55 -2.33 17.15 -7.22
C ASP A 55 -1.65 17.22 -5.84
N LEU A 56 -0.56 16.46 -5.67
CA LEU A 56 0.26 16.49 -4.46
C LEU A 56 0.96 17.83 -4.28
N HIS A 57 1.54 18.38 -5.36
CA HIS A 57 2.21 19.68 -5.32
C HIS A 57 1.24 20.80 -4.93
N ASP A 58 0.05 20.81 -5.51
CA ASP A 58 -0.98 21.82 -5.23
C ASP A 58 -1.49 21.72 -3.78
N THR A 59 -1.70 20.50 -3.29
CA THR A 59 -2.10 20.24 -1.90
C THR A 59 -1.01 20.71 -0.90
N LEU A 60 0.26 20.43 -1.19
CA LEU A 60 1.39 20.86 -0.36
C LEU A 60 1.56 22.38 -0.39
N ALA A 61 1.46 22.99 -1.57
CA ALA A 61 1.57 24.43 -1.72
C ALA A 61 0.48 25.19 -0.93
N GLN A 62 -0.77 24.72 -1.03
CA GLN A 62 -1.89 25.27 -0.26
C GLN A 62 -1.71 25.06 1.26
N GLY A 63 -1.25 23.89 1.69
CA GLY A 63 -0.98 23.59 3.10
C GLY A 63 0.12 24.49 3.68
N LEU A 64 1.20 24.71 2.92
CA LEU A 64 2.29 25.61 3.33
C LEU A 64 1.86 27.08 3.38
N ALA A 65 1.08 27.55 2.41
CA ALA A 65 0.53 28.90 2.42
C ALA A 65 -0.35 29.14 3.66
N GLY A 66 -1.21 28.16 4.00
CA GLY A 66 -2.03 28.21 5.20
C GLY A 66 -1.20 28.27 6.49
N LEU A 67 -0.11 27.50 6.57
CA LEU A 67 0.81 27.54 7.71
C LEU A 67 1.53 28.89 7.84
N ILE A 68 1.95 29.49 6.73
CA ILE A 68 2.57 30.85 6.74
C ILE A 68 1.59 31.88 7.34
N MET A 69 0.34 31.89 6.87
CA MET A 69 -0.68 32.81 7.40
C MET A 69 -0.94 32.58 8.89
N GLN A 70 -0.90 31.35 9.38
CA GLN A 70 -1.05 31.04 10.79
C GLN A 70 0.15 31.54 11.62
N LEU A 71 1.38 31.40 11.11
CA LEU A 71 2.58 31.92 11.75
C LEU A 71 2.55 33.48 11.84
N GLU A 72 2.10 34.15 10.78
CA GLU A 72 1.89 35.59 10.78
C GLU A 72 0.84 36.03 11.83
N ALA A 73 -0.26 35.27 11.95
CA ALA A 73 -1.28 35.51 12.97
C ALA A 73 -0.74 35.30 14.39
N ILE A 74 0.11 34.28 14.61
CA ILE A 74 0.78 34.03 15.89
C ILE A 74 1.65 35.25 16.27
N ASP A 75 2.49 35.73 15.35
CA ASP A 75 3.36 36.87 15.55
C ASP A 75 2.57 38.14 15.92
N ALA A 76 1.49 38.39 15.18
CA ALA A 76 0.59 39.51 15.45
C ALA A 76 -0.08 39.44 16.84
N HIS A 77 -0.47 38.23 17.29
CA HIS A 77 -1.04 38.04 18.63
C HIS A 77 0.00 38.19 19.75
N LEU A 78 1.21 37.69 19.54
CA LEU A 78 2.32 37.82 20.47
C LEU A 78 2.70 39.32 20.64
N THR A 79 2.80 40.06 19.55
CA THR A 79 3.09 41.51 19.57
C THR A 79 2.02 42.32 20.33
N LYS A 80 0.75 41.85 20.32
CA LYS A 80 -0.36 42.45 21.07
C LYS A 80 -0.49 41.93 22.51
N GLY A 81 0.43 41.09 22.97
CA GLY A 81 0.39 40.53 24.33
C GLY A 81 -0.66 39.43 24.54
N SER A 82 -1.30 38.96 23.48
CA SER A 82 -2.35 37.91 23.53
C SER A 82 -1.75 36.52 23.46
N SER A 83 -0.92 36.11 24.43
CA SER A 83 -0.17 34.84 24.41
C SER A 83 -1.06 33.61 24.39
N GLN A 84 -2.22 33.62 25.06
CA GLN A 84 -3.17 32.54 25.08
C GLN A 84 -3.71 32.25 23.67
N ARG A 85 -4.09 33.27 22.92
CA ARG A 85 -4.59 33.13 21.55
C ARG A 85 -3.50 32.66 20.60
N ALA A 86 -2.28 33.15 20.74
CA ALA A 86 -1.13 32.68 19.99
C ALA A 86 -0.89 31.18 20.24
N HIS A 87 -0.97 30.72 21.50
CA HIS A 87 -0.80 29.32 21.85
C HIS A 87 -1.89 28.41 21.21
N GLU A 88 -3.15 28.83 21.20
CA GLU A 88 -4.23 28.11 20.52
C GLU A 88 -3.96 27.94 19.02
N ILE A 89 -3.52 29.01 18.33
CA ILE A 89 -3.18 28.97 16.91
C ILE A 89 -1.99 28.03 16.66
N VAL A 90 -0.96 28.03 17.53
CA VAL A 90 0.17 27.09 17.45
C VAL A 90 -0.31 25.64 17.49
N GLN A 91 -1.17 25.30 18.46
CA GLN A 91 -1.70 23.93 18.58
C GLN A 91 -2.50 23.51 17.35
N GLN A 92 -3.31 24.42 16.83
CA GLN A 92 -4.08 24.17 15.60
C GLN A 92 -3.16 23.98 14.39
N SER A 93 -2.15 24.84 14.23
CA SER A 93 -1.16 24.77 13.14
C SER A 93 -0.37 23.45 13.19
N MET A 94 0.07 23.03 14.37
CA MET A 94 0.75 21.74 14.56
C MET A 94 -0.12 20.55 14.17
N SER A 95 -1.42 20.58 14.51
CA SER A 95 -2.36 19.54 14.13
C SER A 95 -2.54 19.48 12.61
N GLN A 96 -2.71 20.63 11.96
CA GLN A 96 -2.85 20.71 10.50
C GLN A 96 -1.58 20.27 9.78
N ALA A 97 -0.39 20.68 10.25
CA ALA A 97 0.89 20.26 9.68
C ALA A 97 1.09 18.75 9.77
N ARG A 98 0.75 18.13 10.91
CA ARG A 98 0.81 16.66 11.06
C ARG A 98 -0.13 15.94 10.11
N LYS A 99 -1.34 16.46 9.92
CA LYS A 99 -2.32 15.90 8.97
C LYS A 99 -1.81 16.00 7.53
N ALA A 100 -1.36 17.19 7.11
CA ALA A 100 -0.82 17.40 5.76
C ALA A 100 0.39 16.51 5.46
N LEU A 101 1.28 16.31 6.44
CA LEU A 101 2.42 15.41 6.31
C LEU A 101 1.99 13.95 6.17
N ALA A 102 0.97 13.51 6.92
CA ALA A 102 0.43 12.16 6.82
C ALA A 102 -0.23 11.92 5.47
N ASP A 103 -1.00 12.87 4.96
CA ASP A 103 -1.67 12.80 3.66
C ASP A 103 -0.65 12.80 2.51
N SER A 104 0.40 13.63 2.60
CA SER A 104 1.51 13.65 1.64
C SER A 104 2.26 12.31 1.60
N ARG A 105 2.57 11.72 2.76
CA ARG A 105 3.22 10.40 2.82
C ARG A 105 2.36 9.33 2.17
N ARG A 106 1.06 9.28 2.46
CA ARG A 106 0.13 8.34 1.81
C ARG A 106 0.11 8.49 0.29
N ALA A 107 0.10 9.73 -0.22
CA ALA A 107 0.12 9.98 -1.65
C ALA A 107 1.44 9.52 -2.30
N ILE A 108 2.59 9.73 -1.64
CA ILE A 108 3.91 9.27 -2.11
C ILE A 108 3.98 7.73 -2.07
N ASP A 109 3.50 7.10 -1.01
CA ASP A 109 3.46 5.64 -0.89
C ASP A 109 2.59 5.02 -1.99
N ASN A 110 1.44 5.62 -2.31
CA ASN A 110 0.58 5.19 -3.42
C ASN A 110 1.27 5.35 -4.80
N LEU A 111 2.12 6.38 -4.98
CA LEU A 111 2.92 6.54 -6.20
C LEU A 111 4.03 5.49 -6.30
N ARG A 112 4.63 5.14 -5.18
CA ARG A 112 5.72 4.16 -5.09
C ARG A 112 5.20 2.73 -5.28
N SER A 113 4.05 2.38 -4.71
CA SER A 113 3.45 1.05 -4.81
C SER A 113 3.00 0.71 -6.24
N LYS A 114 2.62 1.69 -7.05
CA LYS A 114 2.28 1.50 -8.48
C LYS A 114 3.50 1.16 -9.37
N SER A 115 4.73 1.34 -8.90
CA SER A 115 5.96 0.99 -9.63
C SER A 115 6.55 -0.37 -9.23
N ALA A 116 6.01 -1.01 -8.20
CA ALA A 116 6.54 -2.25 -7.63
C ALA A 116 5.89 -3.50 -8.27
N SER A 117 6.09 -3.74 -9.57
CA SER A 117 5.68 -4.98 -10.22
C SER A 117 6.59 -6.18 -9.93
N GLU A 118 7.66 -6.01 -9.13
CA GLU A 118 8.62 -7.06 -8.77
C GLU A 118 9.08 -7.04 -7.31
N VAL A 119 8.41 -6.29 -6.42
CA VAL A 119 8.81 -6.30 -4.99
C VAL A 119 8.26 -7.57 -4.35
N ASP A 120 9.16 -8.44 -3.92
CA ASP A 120 8.81 -9.58 -3.07
C ASP A 120 8.21 -9.04 -1.75
N PHE A 121 6.98 -9.46 -1.46
CA PHE A 121 6.26 -9.05 -0.25
C PHE A 121 7.10 -9.29 1.01
N ALA A 122 7.81 -10.41 1.06
CA ALA A 122 8.68 -10.75 2.18
C ALA A 122 9.83 -9.73 2.34
N ASP A 123 10.43 -9.28 1.25
CA ASP A 123 11.52 -8.29 1.30
C ASP A 123 11.01 -6.92 1.74
N ALA A 124 9.85 -6.49 1.25
CA ALA A 124 9.23 -5.25 1.66
C ALA A 124 8.89 -5.24 3.18
N VAL A 125 8.41 -6.35 3.71
CA VAL A 125 8.15 -6.51 5.16
C VAL A 125 9.45 -6.46 5.97
N ARG A 126 10.53 -7.09 5.50
CA ARG A 126 11.85 -7.04 6.15
C ARG A 126 12.38 -5.61 6.22
N GLU A 127 12.27 -4.87 5.12
CA GLU A 127 12.70 -3.47 5.06
C GLU A 127 11.90 -2.57 6.03
N GLU A 128 10.59 -2.76 6.12
CA GLU A 128 9.72 -2.01 7.02
C GLU A 128 10.06 -2.29 8.49
N ALA A 129 10.25 -3.56 8.84
CA ALA A 129 10.64 -3.97 10.19
C ALA A 129 12.02 -3.43 10.58
N GLN A 130 12.98 -3.40 9.65
CA GLN A 130 14.30 -2.84 9.88
C GLN A 130 14.24 -1.33 10.10
N ARG A 131 13.47 -0.60 9.28
CA ARG A 131 13.24 0.86 9.45
C ARG A 131 12.64 1.16 10.82
N PHE A 132 11.63 0.39 11.23
CA PHE A 132 10.98 0.52 12.53
C PHE A 132 11.96 0.32 13.68
N THR A 133 12.76 -0.76 13.64
CA THR A 133 13.76 -1.06 14.66
C THR A 133 14.81 0.05 14.76
N MET A 134 15.31 0.55 13.65
CA MET A 134 16.28 1.66 13.61
C MET A 134 15.71 2.96 14.21
N ALA A 135 14.44 3.26 13.91
CA ALA A 135 13.79 4.49 14.36
C ALA A 135 13.38 4.49 15.82
N THR A 136 13.03 3.32 16.38
CA THR A 136 12.43 3.19 17.72
C THR A 136 13.32 2.51 18.76
N GLY A 137 14.30 1.72 18.31
CA GLY A 137 15.09 0.84 19.16
C GLY A 137 14.36 -0.42 19.65
N ILE A 138 13.08 -0.63 19.26
CA ILE A 138 12.29 -1.80 19.64
C ILE A 138 12.74 -3.00 18.81
N ARG A 139 13.02 -4.13 19.47
CA ARG A 139 13.45 -5.36 18.78
C ARG A 139 12.31 -5.97 17.99
N THR A 140 12.53 -6.25 16.70
CA THR A 140 11.54 -6.86 15.83
C THR A 140 12.02 -8.22 15.36
N ALA A 141 11.26 -9.28 15.65
CA ALA A 141 11.47 -10.63 15.14
C ALA A 141 10.51 -10.91 13.98
N LEU A 142 11.00 -11.57 12.95
CA LEU A 142 10.25 -11.90 11.73
C LEU A 142 10.24 -13.40 11.51
N ASP A 143 9.05 -13.98 11.27
CA ASP A 143 8.87 -15.33 10.71
C ASP A 143 7.98 -15.23 9.46
N ILE A 144 8.58 -15.34 8.28
CA ILE A 144 7.89 -15.18 6.99
C ILE A 144 8.01 -16.49 6.21
N LYS A 145 6.86 -17.13 5.98
CA LYS A 145 6.74 -18.39 5.25
C LYS A 145 5.64 -18.30 4.19
N ILE A 146 5.98 -17.73 3.04
CA ILE A 146 5.10 -17.56 1.89
C ILE A 146 5.56 -18.51 0.80
N LYS A 147 4.64 -19.29 0.24
CA LYS A 147 4.90 -20.25 -0.84
C LYS A 147 4.16 -19.88 -2.13
N SER A 148 3.01 -19.21 -2.00
CA SER A 148 2.18 -18.78 -3.12
C SER A 148 2.63 -17.43 -3.66
N SER A 149 2.34 -17.16 -4.93
CA SER A 149 2.42 -15.81 -5.45
C SER A 149 1.35 -14.95 -4.77
N VAL A 150 1.74 -13.78 -4.34
CA VAL A 150 0.88 -12.84 -3.59
C VAL A 150 0.39 -11.76 -4.55
N SER A 151 -0.92 -11.50 -4.55
CA SER A 151 -1.49 -10.46 -5.38
C SER A 151 -0.95 -9.07 -5.00
N ARG A 152 -0.89 -8.18 -5.97
CA ARG A 152 -0.50 -6.79 -5.74
C ARG A 152 -1.36 -6.10 -4.67
N LEU A 153 -2.65 -6.40 -4.65
CA LEU A 153 -3.60 -5.88 -3.68
C LEU A 153 -3.23 -6.30 -2.25
N LEU A 154 -2.84 -7.57 -2.07
CA LEU A 154 -2.42 -8.07 -0.76
C LEU A 154 -1.06 -7.47 -0.34
N ILE A 155 -0.11 -7.30 -1.27
CA ILE A 155 1.16 -6.63 -0.99
C ILE A 155 0.91 -5.21 -0.48
N GLU A 156 0.12 -4.41 -1.22
CA GLU A 156 -0.16 -3.02 -0.89
C GLU A 156 -0.87 -2.89 0.47
N HIS A 157 -2.01 -3.56 0.63
CA HIS A 157 -2.80 -3.45 1.85
C HIS A 157 -2.16 -4.15 3.04
N GLY A 158 -1.48 -5.28 2.82
CA GLY A 158 -0.74 -5.99 3.86
C GLY A 158 0.41 -5.16 4.45
N LEU A 159 1.22 -4.50 3.61
CA LEU A 159 2.26 -3.58 4.06
C LEU A 159 1.69 -2.40 4.84
N HIS A 160 0.58 -1.80 4.37
CA HIS A 160 -0.07 -0.73 5.10
C HIS A 160 -0.60 -1.17 6.48
N ILE A 161 -1.17 -2.37 6.58
CA ILE A 161 -1.63 -2.94 7.85
C ILE A 161 -0.45 -3.11 8.81
N ILE A 162 0.65 -3.70 8.35
CA ILE A 162 1.87 -3.89 9.15
C ILE A 162 2.41 -2.53 9.61
N SER A 163 2.55 -1.56 8.73
CA SER A 163 3.06 -0.22 9.05
C SER A 163 2.17 0.52 10.06
N GLU A 164 0.84 0.40 9.95
CA GLU A 164 -0.08 0.99 10.93
C GLU A 164 0.03 0.30 12.30
N CYS A 165 0.16 -1.05 12.33
CA CYS A 165 0.41 -1.79 13.57
C CYS A 165 1.71 -1.32 14.23
N LEU A 166 2.81 -1.22 13.48
CA LEU A 166 4.10 -0.75 13.98
C LEU A 166 4.03 0.70 14.48
N THR A 167 3.30 1.56 13.79
CA THR A 167 3.05 2.95 14.19
C THR A 167 2.30 3.01 15.53
N ASN A 168 1.28 2.16 15.70
CA ASN A 168 0.51 2.09 16.94
C ASN A 168 1.37 1.58 18.09
N ILE A 169 2.23 0.60 17.83
CA ILE A 169 3.19 0.08 18.81
C ILE A 169 4.15 1.20 19.24
N ALA A 170 4.76 1.92 18.31
CA ALA A 170 5.68 3.02 18.62
C ALA A 170 5.02 4.12 19.46
N LYS A 171 3.77 4.48 19.16
CA LYS A 171 3.07 5.58 19.82
C LYS A 171 2.45 5.21 21.16
N HIS A 172 2.03 3.95 21.31
CA HIS A 172 1.07 3.61 22.37
C HIS A 172 1.46 2.43 23.24
N SER A 173 2.30 1.48 22.78
CA SER A 173 2.46 0.20 23.48
C SER A 173 3.47 0.24 24.63
N HIS A 174 4.53 1.03 24.54
CA HIS A 174 5.72 0.92 25.39
C HIS A 174 6.38 -0.48 25.36
N ALA A 175 6.22 -1.19 24.24
CA ALA A 175 6.79 -2.52 24.04
C ALA A 175 8.31 -2.49 23.94
N LYS A 176 8.94 -3.61 24.26
CA LYS A 176 10.37 -3.86 24.04
C LYS A 176 10.60 -4.80 22.86
N ASN A 177 9.65 -5.66 22.58
CA ASN A 177 9.72 -6.65 21.51
C ASN A 177 8.46 -6.66 20.68
N VAL A 178 8.64 -6.87 19.36
CA VAL A 178 7.57 -7.02 18.37
C VAL A 178 7.85 -8.29 17.57
N TRP A 179 6.83 -9.03 17.24
CA TRP A 179 6.86 -10.20 16.37
C TRP A 179 5.94 -9.97 15.19
N ILE A 180 6.44 -10.22 13.99
CA ILE A 180 5.67 -10.21 12.75
C ILE A 180 5.75 -11.61 12.17
N ASN A 181 4.61 -12.30 12.12
CA ASN A 181 4.48 -13.64 11.57
C ASN A 181 3.63 -13.59 10.30
N ILE A 182 4.15 -14.11 9.19
CA ILE A 182 3.40 -14.21 7.94
C ILE A 182 3.46 -15.67 7.49
N LEU A 183 2.30 -16.29 7.43
CA LEU A 183 2.15 -17.71 7.09
C LEU A 183 1.20 -17.88 5.90
N ASP A 184 1.65 -18.65 4.93
CA ASP A 184 0.84 -19.11 3.81
C ASP A 184 0.41 -20.56 4.08
N SER A 185 -0.87 -20.76 4.30
CA SER A 185 -1.44 -22.08 4.58
C SER A 185 -2.81 -22.24 3.92
N GLN A 186 -3.00 -23.31 3.18
CA GLN A 186 -4.27 -23.71 2.58
C GLN A 186 -4.95 -22.64 1.71
N GLY A 187 -4.15 -21.80 1.00
CA GLY A 187 -4.68 -20.72 0.17
C GLY A 187 -5.14 -19.49 0.96
N ILE A 188 -4.64 -19.32 2.17
CA ILE A 188 -4.87 -18.15 3.02
C ILE A 188 -3.51 -17.63 3.48
N ILE A 189 -3.31 -16.31 3.34
CA ILE A 189 -2.19 -15.60 3.92
C ILE A 189 -2.64 -15.05 5.27
N SER A 190 -1.96 -15.46 6.32
CA SER A 190 -2.13 -14.96 7.68
C SER A 190 -1.00 -13.99 8.01
N ILE A 191 -1.33 -12.77 8.37
CA ILE A 191 -0.40 -11.73 8.83
C ILE A 191 -0.72 -11.44 10.28
N GLU A 192 0.24 -11.69 11.17
CA GLU A 192 0.09 -11.40 12.61
C GLU A 192 1.19 -10.43 13.04
N VAL A 193 0.80 -9.35 13.72
CA VAL A 193 1.71 -8.43 14.39
C VAL A 193 1.39 -8.43 15.88
N ARG A 194 2.39 -8.79 16.70
CA ARG A 194 2.25 -8.90 18.16
C ARG A 194 3.30 -8.06 18.87
N ASP A 195 2.92 -7.43 19.98
CA ASP A 195 3.83 -6.71 20.88
C ASP A 195 3.69 -7.19 22.34
N ASP A 196 4.72 -6.94 23.15
CA ASP A 196 4.75 -7.20 24.58
C ASP A 196 4.47 -5.95 25.44
N GLY A 197 3.75 -5.00 24.89
CA GLY A 197 3.52 -3.72 25.53
C GLY A 197 2.39 -3.73 26.56
N LYS A 198 1.90 -2.52 26.88
CA LYS A 198 0.87 -2.35 27.92
C LYS A 198 -0.52 -2.87 27.55
N GLY A 199 -0.77 -3.21 26.28
CA GLY A 199 -2.07 -3.61 25.80
C GLY A 199 -3.17 -2.56 26.02
N PHE A 200 -4.39 -2.91 25.70
CA PHE A 200 -5.59 -2.08 25.89
C PHE A 200 -6.85 -2.95 25.99
N ASN A 201 -7.98 -2.36 26.38
CA ASN A 201 -9.27 -3.03 26.31
C ASN A 201 -9.96 -2.67 25.00
N PRO A 202 -10.16 -3.63 24.06
CA PRO A 202 -10.77 -3.37 22.75
C PRO A 202 -12.18 -2.77 22.83
N ASP A 203 -13.01 -3.17 23.82
CA ASP A 203 -14.38 -2.71 23.97
C ASP A 203 -14.48 -1.22 24.32
N ILE A 204 -13.48 -0.71 25.03
CA ILE A 204 -13.41 0.71 25.42
C ILE A 204 -13.00 1.55 24.21
N ILE A 205 -12.03 1.08 23.44
CA ILE A 205 -11.49 1.81 22.27
C ILE A 205 -12.51 1.90 21.14
N ALA A 206 -13.32 0.86 20.91
CA ALA A 206 -14.36 0.87 19.90
C ALA A 206 -15.42 1.98 20.10
N ARG A 207 -15.55 2.53 21.32
CA ARG A 207 -16.52 3.58 21.67
C ARG A 207 -15.93 4.98 21.73
N GLN A 208 -14.62 5.15 21.64
CA GLN A 208 -13.97 6.46 21.73
C GLN A 208 -13.68 7.04 20.34
N ALA A 209 -14.09 8.28 20.11
CA ALA A 209 -13.73 9.02 18.89
C ALA A 209 -12.23 9.32 18.88
N GLY A 210 -11.54 8.99 17.76
CA GLY A 210 -10.12 9.32 17.57
C GLY A 210 -9.20 8.14 17.21
N HIS A 211 -9.69 6.90 17.17
CA HIS A 211 -8.89 5.73 16.82
C HIS A 211 -8.95 5.39 15.32
N TYR A 212 -8.60 6.35 14.49
CA TYR A 212 -8.63 6.22 13.02
C TYR A 212 -7.71 5.10 12.49
N GLY A 213 -6.68 4.72 13.21
CA GLY A 213 -5.74 3.67 12.81
C GLY A 213 -6.39 2.29 12.73
N LEU A 214 -7.13 1.88 13.76
CA LEU A 214 -7.83 0.58 13.77
C LEU A 214 -8.96 0.55 12.73
N ILE A 215 -9.68 1.65 12.53
CA ILE A 215 -10.69 1.77 11.48
C ILE A 215 -10.05 1.56 10.10
N GLY A 216 -8.91 2.19 9.84
CA GLY A 216 -8.16 2.03 8.60
C GLY A 216 -7.68 0.59 8.36
N ILE A 217 -7.29 -0.14 9.42
CA ILE A 217 -6.96 -1.56 9.31
C ILE A 217 -8.21 -2.37 8.92
N HIS A 218 -9.35 -2.17 9.58
CA HIS A 218 -10.60 -2.88 9.25
C HIS A 218 -11.05 -2.64 7.81
N GLU A 219 -10.96 -1.41 7.31
CA GLU A 219 -11.31 -1.07 5.93
C GLU A 219 -10.42 -1.81 4.93
N ARG A 220 -9.09 -1.85 5.18
CA ARG A 220 -8.14 -2.54 4.30
C ARG A 220 -8.35 -4.05 4.30
N VAL A 221 -8.61 -4.65 5.45
CA VAL A 221 -8.93 -6.09 5.56
C VAL A 221 -10.21 -6.42 4.78
N ARG A 222 -11.22 -5.55 4.82
CA ARG A 222 -12.44 -5.70 4.03
C ARG A 222 -12.16 -5.64 2.52
N LEU A 223 -11.27 -4.74 2.07
CA LEU A 223 -10.86 -4.65 0.67
C LEU A 223 -10.14 -5.91 0.19
N LEU A 224 -9.42 -6.59 1.09
CA LEU A 224 -8.77 -7.88 0.82
C LEU A 224 -9.75 -9.07 0.84
N GLY A 225 -11.02 -8.86 1.17
CA GLY A 225 -11.98 -9.96 1.40
C GLY A 225 -11.59 -10.84 2.59
N GLY A 226 -10.80 -10.31 3.51
CA GLY A 226 -10.22 -11.03 4.64
C GLY A 226 -11.00 -10.86 5.95
N THR A 227 -10.44 -11.42 7.01
CA THR A 227 -10.91 -11.30 8.39
C THR A 227 -9.82 -10.75 9.29
N ILE A 228 -10.20 -10.08 10.37
CA ILE A 228 -9.29 -9.53 11.37
C ILE A 228 -9.69 -10.00 12.76
N ASN A 229 -8.68 -10.35 13.55
CA ASN A 229 -8.82 -10.65 14.97
C ASN A 229 -7.85 -9.78 15.77
N ILE A 230 -8.36 -9.05 16.77
CA ILE A 230 -7.58 -8.19 17.64
C ILE A 230 -7.69 -8.73 19.07
N ASN A 231 -6.57 -9.22 19.59
CA ASN A 231 -6.46 -9.68 20.96
C ASN A 231 -5.55 -8.72 21.72
N SER A 232 -6.09 -8.05 22.72
CA SER A 232 -5.33 -7.17 23.59
C SER A 232 -5.84 -7.24 25.00
N THR A 233 -4.91 -7.38 25.92
CA THR A 233 -5.18 -7.41 27.37
C THR A 233 -4.24 -6.41 28.04
N VAL A 234 -4.76 -5.68 29.01
CA VAL A 234 -3.97 -4.70 29.75
C VAL A 234 -2.82 -5.40 30.46
N ARG A 235 -1.58 -4.97 30.19
CA ARG A 235 -0.30 -5.48 30.65
C ARG A 235 0.20 -6.78 29.98
N GLU A 236 -0.49 -7.28 28.95
CA GLU A 236 -0.09 -8.51 28.25
C GLU A 236 0.28 -8.26 26.78
N GLY A 237 0.16 -6.99 26.33
CA GLY A 237 0.45 -6.60 24.96
C GLY A 237 -0.75 -6.70 24.03
N THR A 238 -0.48 -6.64 22.72
CA THR A 238 -1.49 -6.69 21.68
C THR A 238 -1.07 -7.65 20.57
N SER A 239 -2.00 -8.44 20.04
CA SER A 239 -1.86 -9.21 18.81
C SER A 239 -2.96 -8.82 17.83
N ILE A 240 -2.58 -8.43 16.63
CA ILE A 240 -3.49 -8.18 15.51
C ILE A 240 -3.19 -9.21 14.45
N LYS A 241 -4.17 -10.07 14.17
CA LYS A 241 -4.09 -11.13 13.17
C LYS A 241 -5.08 -10.86 12.03
N VAL A 242 -4.58 -10.85 10.81
CA VAL A 242 -5.36 -10.70 9.58
C VAL A 242 -5.21 -11.95 8.73
N GLU A 243 -6.30 -12.43 8.17
CA GLU A 243 -6.33 -13.56 7.26
C GLU A 243 -7.03 -13.15 5.96
N ALA A 244 -6.36 -13.35 4.82
CA ALA A 244 -6.87 -12.96 3.51
C ALA A 244 -6.45 -13.96 2.43
N PRO A 245 -7.21 -14.09 1.31
CA PRO A 245 -6.77 -14.88 0.17
C PRO A 245 -5.53 -14.25 -0.48
N PRO A 246 -4.64 -15.04 -1.10
CA PRO A 246 -3.41 -14.55 -1.72
C PRO A 246 -3.65 -13.76 -3.02
N TYR A 247 -4.84 -13.92 -3.66
CA TYR A 247 -5.21 -13.33 -4.96
C TYR A 247 -6.62 -12.73 -4.93
#